data_2a872f86960606d385923a2ea5c7aa30
#
_entry.id   2a872f86960606d385923a2ea5c7aa30
#
_cell.length_a   1.000
_cell.length_b   1.000
_cell.length_c   1.000
_cell.angle_alpha   90.00
_cell.angle_beta   90.00
_cell.angle_gamma   90.00
#
_symmetry.space_group_name_H-M   'P 1'
#
loop_
_entity.id
_entity.type
_entity.pdbx_description
1 polymer ?
#
loop_
_entity_poly.entity_id
_entity_poly.type
_entity_poly.pdbx_seq_one_letter_code
_entity_poly.pdbx_strand_id
1 'polypeptide(L)'
;LCNTDFVGTIATKMAPIVNTMLSIPLFKTVFMHGIMSIDQRRTMPKYASQTFRKWFLKNCASEQRRFPHQVGFFHGCYVNYNYPQLGKDLVKVMNAIGYGVQLLEGEKCCGVAKITNSMPREARRQGVANMAAMRKATAQGMDIIATGSTCTFTMREEYDHLLNINNDVARKHLSLATRYIFRLVDSGKVKLAFRPDYRRRLAYHTACHMERLGWAIYSTELIKMIPGVDLVILDSQC
;
A
#
# COMPACT_ATOMS: atom_id res chain seq x y z
N LEU A 1 -1.69 14.45 -12.74
CA LEU A 1 -2.09 13.37 -11.82
C LEU A 1 -1.05 12.23 -11.76
N CYS A 2 -0.30 11.95 -12.82
CA CYS A 2 0.65 10.82 -12.87
C CYS A 2 1.94 11.03 -12.02
N ASN A 3 2.26 12.24 -11.60
CA ASN A 3 3.41 12.55 -10.75
C ASN A 3 3.05 12.47 -9.26
N THR A 4 2.57 11.31 -8.82
CA THR A 4 2.02 11.09 -7.48
C THR A 4 3.00 11.44 -6.36
N ASP A 5 4.30 11.16 -6.51
CA ASP A 5 5.31 11.47 -5.49
C ASP A 5 5.55 12.99 -5.37
N PHE A 6 5.61 13.71 -6.49
CA PHE A 6 5.79 15.17 -6.50
C PHE A 6 4.55 15.87 -5.96
N VAL A 7 3.39 15.57 -6.52
CA VAL A 7 2.10 16.15 -6.10
C VAL A 7 1.81 15.83 -4.65
N GLY A 8 1.99 14.57 -4.23
CA GLY A 8 1.78 14.13 -2.85
C GLY A 8 2.69 14.85 -1.85
N THR A 9 3.96 15.08 -2.21
CA THR A 9 4.91 15.80 -1.35
C THR A 9 4.49 17.24 -1.13
N ILE A 10 4.09 17.96 -2.18
CA ILE A 10 3.62 19.34 -2.08
C ILE A 10 2.28 19.40 -1.34
N ALA A 11 1.32 18.57 -1.77
CA ALA A 11 -0.02 18.57 -1.19
C ALA A 11 -0.03 18.20 0.30
N THR A 12 0.88 17.32 0.75
CA THR A 12 1.01 17.01 2.18
C THR A 12 1.53 18.19 2.99
N LYS A 13 2.48 18.95 2.44
CA LYS A 13 2.99 20.17 3.14
C LYS A 13 1.91 21.24 3.29
N MET A 14 0.98 21.30 2.35
CA MET A 14 -0.12 22.28 2.29
C MET A 14 -1.48 21.61 2.56
N ALA A 15 -1.51 20.49 3.24
CA ALA A 15 -2.71 19.64 3.35
C ALA A 15 -3.97 20.38 3.84
N PRO A 16 -3.95 21.26 4.85
CA PRO A 16 -5.14 22.00 5.24
C PRO A 16 -5.72 22.84 4.10
N ILE A 17 -4.87 23.57 3.39
CA ILE A 17 -5.29 24.43 2.27
C ILE A 17 -5.81 23.58 1.12
N VAL A 18 -5.03 22.59 0.67
CA VAL A 18 -5.40 21.70 -0.45
C VAL A 18 -6.69 20.96 -0.16
N ASN A 19 -6.86 20.40 1.04
CA ASN A 19 -8.06 19.67 1.40
C ASN A 19 -9.30 20.58 1.47
N THR A 20 -9.14 21.83 1.94
CA THR A 20 -10.22 22.81 1.92
C THR A 20 -10.61 23.15 0.48
N MET A 21 -9.64 23.47 -0.37
CA MET A 21 -9.90 23.77 -1.79
C MET A 21 -10.62 22.60 -2.50
N LEU A 22 -10.18 21.38 -2.27
CA LEU A 22 -10.83 20.17 -2.83
C LEU A 22 -12.27 19.94 -2.32
N SER A 23 -12.67 20.61 -1.25
CA SER A 23 -14.02 20.54 -0.69
C SER A 23 -14.96 21.62 -1.21
N ILE A 24 -14.43 22.72 -1.79
CA ILE A 24 -15.22 23.87 -2.27
C ILE A 24 -15.88 23.53 -3.62
N PRO A 25 -17.24 23.60 -3.72
CA PRO A 25 -17.93 23.28 -4.97
C PRO A 25 -17.47 24.12 -6.17
N LEU A 26 -17.26 25.43 -5.99
CA LEU A 26 -16.77 26.32 -7.04
C LEU A 26 -15.39 25.89 -7.56
N PHE A 27 -14.48 25.49 -6.69
CA PHE A 27 -13.17 24.97 -7.09
C PHE A 27 -13.31 23.67 -7.90
N LYS A 28 -14.21 22.77 -7.50
CA LYS A 28 -14.48 21.54 -8.23
C LYS A 28 -15.03 21.82 -9.62
N THR A 29 -15.96 22.77 -9.75
CA THR A 29 -16.58 23.10 -11.04
C THR A 29 -15.59 23.81 -11.97
N VAL A 30 -14.92 24.84 -11.49
CA VAL A 30 -14.07 25.69 -12.35
C VAL A 30 -12.71 25.01 -12.61
N PHE A 31 -12.03 24.57 -11.57
CA PHE A 31 -10.66 24.07 -11.71
C PHE A 31 -10.65 22.57 -12.08
N MET A 32 -11.35 21.74 -11.32
CA MET A 32 -11.29 20.28 -11.57
C MET A 32 -12.05 19.91 -12.84
N HIS A 33 -13.27 20.40 -13.02
CA HIS A 33 -14.06 20.09 -14.21
C HIS A 33 -13.61 20.91 -15.40
N GLY A 34 -13.54 22.24 -15.30
CA GLY A 34 -13.23 23.12 -16.41
C GLY A 34 -11.79 23.03 -16.93
N ILE A 35 -10.80 22.89 -16.04
CA ILE A 35 -9.36 22.88 -16.42
C ILE A 35 -8.81 21.44 -16.51
N MET A 36 -9.12 20.58 -15.52
CA MET A 36 -8.53 19.26 -15.43
C MET A 36 -9.40 18.14 -16.04
N SER A 37 -10.60 18.47 -16.56
CA SER A 37 -11.57 17.52 -17.10
C SER A 37 -11.94 16.38 -16.14
N ILE A 38 -11.95 16.66 -14.83
CA ILE A 38 -12.36 15.73 -13.78
C ILE A 38 -13.78 16.07 -13.38
N ASP A 39 -14.70 15.09 -13.46
CA ASP A 39 -16.10 15.30 -13.08
C ASP A 39 -16.20 15.86 -11.64
N GLN A 40 -16.98 16.94 -11.48
CA GLN A 40 -17.14 17.66 -10.20
C GLN A 40 -17.75 16.79 -9.09
N ARG A 41 -18.49 15.73 -9.43
CA ARG A 41 -19.07 14.77 -8.46
C ARG A 41 -18.01 13.86 -7.85
N ARG A 42 -16.82 13.77 -8.47
CA ARG A 42 -15.76 12.90 -7.97
C ARG A 42 -15.22 13.42 -6.64
N THR A 43 -15.21 12.55 -5.65
CA THR A 43 -14.54 12.81 -4.37
C THR A 43 -13.05 12.52 -4.52
N MET A 44 -12.22 13.51 -4.26
CA MET A 44 -10.76 13.34 -4.27
C MET A 44 -10.28 12.85 -2.89
N PRO A 45 -9.30 11.94 -2.84
CA PRO A 45 -8.70 11.55 -1.57
C PRO A 45 -8.06 12.75 -0.88
N LYS A 46 -8.29 12.89 0.41
CA LYS A 46 -7.61 13.93 1.22
C LYS A 46 -6.14 13.62 1.37
N TYR A 47 -5.33 14.66 1.47
CA TYR A 47 -3.91 14.53 1.79
C TYR A 47 -3.71 14.61 3.30
N ALA A 48 -2.82 13.76 3.82
CA ALA A 48 -2.42 13.80 5.22
C ALA A 48 -1.50 15.01 5.49
N SER A 49 -1.53 15.56 6.69
CA SER A 49 -0.64 16.66 7.11
C SER A 49 0.81 16.22 7.34
N GLN A 50 1.04 14.93 7.44
CA GLN A 50 2.37 14.33 7.58
C GLN A 50 2.42 13.02 6.78
N THR A 51 3.48 12.80 6.00
CA THR A 51 3.68 11.55 5.28
C THR A 51 3.92 10.40 6.26
N PHE A 52 3.50 9.18 5.87
CA PHE A 52 3.80 7.98 6.64
C PHE A 52 5.30 7.80 6.84
N ARG A 53 6.11 7.98 5.79
CA ARG A 53 7.56 7.85 5.86
C ARG A 53 8.18 8.79 6.89
N LYS A 54 7.77 10.08 6.91
CA LYS A 54 8.26 11.04 7.90
C LYS A 54 7.84 10.66 9.31
N TRP A 55 6.59 10.22 9.50
CA TRP A 55 6.12 9.73 10.80
C TRP A 55 6.92 8.52 11.26
N PHE A 56 7.11 7.52 10.41
CA PHE A 56 7.83 6.29 10.72
C PHE A 56 9.27 6.57 11.16
N LEU A 57 10.01 7.34 10.36
CA LEU A 57 11.41 7.67 10.66
C LEU A 57 11.57 8.43 11.98
N LYS A 58 10.58 9.29 12.32
CA LYS A 58 10.62 10.07 13.56
C LYS A 58 10.24 9.25 14.79
N ASN A 59 9.26 8.33 14.68
CA ASN A 59 8.59 7.79 15.86
C ASN A 59 8.89 6.32 16.14
N CYS A 60 9.32 5.53 15.16
CA CYS A 60 9.44 4.08 15.39
C CYS A 60 10.63 3.39 14.69
N ALA A 61 11.33 4.04 13.78
CA ALA A 61 12.39 3.38 13.00
C ALA A 61 13.52 2.77 13.85
N SER A 62 13.89 3.42 14.95
CA SER A 62 14.95 2.94 15.85
C SER A 62 14.57 1.66 16.60
N GLU A 63 13.28 1.50 16.93
CA GLU A 63 12.77 0.35 17.65
C GLU A 63 12.62 -0.88 16.76
N GLN A 64 12.38 -0.67 15.47
CA GLN A 64 12.12 -1.76 14.53
C GLN A 64 13.28 -2.75 14.43
N ARG A 65 14.51 -2.28 14.55
CA ARG A 65 15.72 -3.12 14.46
C ARG A 65 15.90 -4.08 15.65
N ARG A 66 15.15 -3.88 16.73
CA ARG A 66 15.22 -4.74 17.93
C ARG A 66 14.45 -6.05 17.78
N PHE A 67 13.54 -6.12 16.82
CA PHE A 67 12.78 -7.35 16.56
C PHE A 67 13.67 -8.43 15.94
N PRO A 68 13.53 -9.70 16.36
CA PRO A 68 14.35 -10.79 15.85
C PRO A 68 14.12 -11.09 14.35
N HIS A 69 12.92 -10.81 13.87
CA HIS A 69 12.58 -10.96 12.47
C HIS A 69 12.34 -9.60 11.83
N GLN A 70 12.80 -9.44 10.59
CA GLN A 70 12.69 -8.19 9.86
C GLN A 70 11.95 -8.40 8.54
N VAL A 71 11.17 -7.40 8.14
CA VAL A 71 10.45 -7.37 6.86
C VAL A 71 10.54 -6.00 6.23
N GLY A 72 10.79 -5.96 4.93
CA GLY A 72 10.75 -4.74 4.14
C GLY A 72 9.31 -4.31 3.85
N PHE A 73 8.98 -3.05 4.01
CA PHE A 73 7.65 -2.51 3.72
C PHE A 73 7.68 -1.56 2.54
N PHE A 74 7.06 -1.98 1.43
CA PHE A 74 6.70 -1.10 0.33
C PHE A 74 5.37 -0.42 0.67
N HIS A 75 5.43 0.82 1.15
CA HIS A 75 4.22 1.53 1.61
C HIS A 75 3.39 2.11 0.47
N GLY A 76 4.02 2.45 -0.68
CA GLY A 76 3.36 3.06 -1.81
C GLY A 76 2.91 4.51 -1.56
N CYS A 77 2.43 5.15 -2.63
CA CYS A 77 2.04 6.57 -2.58
C CYS A 77 0.79 6.83 -1.74
N TYR A 78 -0.23 5.95 -1.81
CA TYR A 78 -1.49 6.15 -1.09
C TYR A 78 -1.29 6.13 0.43
N VAL A 79 -0.57 5.14 0.96
CA VAL A 79 -0.23 5.08 2.38
C VAL A 79 0.62 6.27 2.78
N ASN A 80 1.57 6.66 1.92
CA ASN A 80 2.48 7.75 2.28
C ASN A 80 1.80 9.11 2.37
N TYR A 81 0.91 9.44 1.43
CA TYR A 81 0.39 10.79 1.27
C TYR A 81 -1.08 10.96 1.67
N ASN A 82 -1.89 9.92 1.54
CA ASN A 82 -3.33 10.01 1.73
C ASN A 82 -3.82 9.29 2.99
N TYR A 83 -3.33 8.09 3.26
CA TYR A 83 -3.80 7.29 4.39
C TYR A 83 -2.66 6.69 5.24
N PRO A 84 -1.85 7.51 5.94
CA PRO A 84 -0.76 7.05 6.79
C PRO A 84 -1.19 6.10 7.91
N GLN A 85 -2.44 6.16 8.34
CA GLN A 85 -2.96 5.30 9.40
C GLN A 85 -2.85 3.82 9.02
N LEU A 86 -3.11 3.45 7.77
CA LEU A 86 -2.95 2.07 7.30
C LEU A 86 -1.51 1.56 7.49
N GLY A 87 -0.52 2.38 7.18
CA GLY A 87 0.88 2.01 7.40
C GLY A 87 1.23 1.89 8.89
N LYS A 88 0.70 2.79 9.72
CA LYS A 88 0.88 2.74 11.19
C LYS A 88 0.27 1.47 11.78
N ASP A 89 -0.91 1.08 11.33
CA ASP A 89 -1.60 -0.11 11.81
C ASP A 89 -0.87 -1.39 11.36
N LEU A 90 -0.35 -1.40 10.12
CA LEU A 90 0.50 -2.50 9.68
C LEU A 90 1.74 -2.67 10.56
N VAL A 91 2.45 -1.58 10.88
CA VAL A 91 3.61 -1.63 11.78
C VAL A 91 3.23 -2.21 13.14
N LYS A 92 2.09 -1.78 13.72
CA LYS A 92 1.60 -2.32 15.00
C LYS A 92 1.31 -3.82 14.91
N VAL A 93 0.63 -4.26 13.85
CA VAL A 93 0.31 -5.68 13.66
C VAL A 93 1.58 -6.51 13.50
N MET A 94 2.54 -6.06 12.68
CA MET A 94 3.81 -6.76 12.50
C MET A 94 4.60 -6.84 13.80
N ASN A 95 4.68 -5.74 14.55
CA ASN A 95 5.36 -5.73 15.84
C ASN A 95 4.68 -6.66 16.87
N ALA A 96 3.35 -6.72 16.89
CA ALA A 96 2.60 -7.60 17.77
C ALA A 96 2.87 -9.09 17.52
N ILE A 97 3.27 -9.44 16.30
CA ILE A 97 3.65 -10.82 15.94
C ILE A 97 5.17 -11.04 15.91
N GLY A 98 5.95 -10.12 16.48
CA GLY A 98 7.41 -10.27 16.63
C GLY A 98 8.24 -9.87 15.41
N TYR A 99 7.66 -9.14 14.44
CA TYR A 99 8.36 -8.68 13.24
C TYR A 99 8.60 -7.17 13.27
N GLY A 100 9.86 -6.78 13.07
CA GLY A 100 10.23 -5.40 12.81
C GLY A 100 10.03 -5.02 11.34
N VAL A 101 9.66 -3.78 11.10
CA VAL A 101 9.38 -3.25 9.76
C VAL A 101 10.51 -2.31 9.34
N GLN A 102 11.04 -2.47 8.13
CA GLN A 102 12.02 -1.58 7.53
C GLN A 102 11.43 -0.94 6.27
N LEU A 103 11.55 0.37 6.14
CA LEU A 103 11.14 1.04 4.89
C LEU A 103 12.18 0.85 3.80
N LEU A 104 11.72 0.55 2.60
CA LEU A 104 12.61 0.42 1.45
C LEU A 104 13.30 1.76 1.16
N GLU A 105 14.61 1.75 1.10
CA GLU A 105 15.40 2.94 0.75
C GLU A 105 15.30 3.22 -0.75
N GLY A 106 14.98 4.46 -1.12
CA GLY A 106 14.82 4.85 -2.52
C GLY A 106 13.48 4.45 -3.16
N GLU A 107 12.53 3.93 -2.38
CA GLU A 107 11.17 3.61 -2.87
C GLU A 107 10.52 4.78 -3.60
N LYS A 108 9.87 4.47 -4.72
CA LYS A 108 9.05 5.37 -5.54
C LYS A 108 7.64 4.81 -5.69
N CYS A 109 6.71 5.61 -6.18
CA CYS A 109 5.42 5.08 -6.64
C CYS A 109 5.62 3.89 -7.59
N CYS A 110 4.75 2.89 -7.53
CA CYS A 110 4.83 1.72 -8.41
C CYS A 110 4.70 2.06 -9.92
N GLY A 111 4.29 3.28 -10.25
CA GLY A 111 4.22 3.75 -11.63
C GLY A 111 2.92 3.37 -12.38
N VAL A 112 1.98 2.66 -11.76
CA VAL A 112 0.73 2.25 -12.42
C VAL A 112 0.00 3.43 -13.05
N ALA A 113 -0.09 4.57 -12.36
CA ALA A 113 -0.73 5.77 -12.90
C ALA A 113 -0.06 6.29 -14.19
N LYS A 114 1.24 6.08 -14.35
CA LYS A 114 1.96 6.42 -15.57
C LYS A 114 1.77 5.37 -16.68
N ILE A 115 1.76 4.10 -16.30
CA ILE A 115 1.49 2.99 -17.23
C ILE A 115 0.12 3.20 -17.88
N THR A 116 -0.91 3.40 -17.06
CA THR A 116 -2.29 3.57 -17.53
C THR A 116 -2.53 4.86 -18.33
N ASN A 117 -1.62 5.83 -18.23
CA ASN A 117 -1.66 7.09 -19.00
C ASN A 117 -0.60 7.13 -20.11
N SER A 118 -0.16 5.98 -20.61
CA SER A 118 0.77 5.86 -21.74
C SER A 118 2.10 6.59 -21.57
N MET A 119 2.64 6.58 -20.34
CA MET A 119 3.94 7.16 -19.96
C MET A 119 4.94 6.08 -19.51
N PRO A 120 5.25 5.08 -20.35
CA PRO A 120 6.05 3.91 -19.93
C PRO A 120 7.50 4.26 -19.60
N ARG A 121 8.09 5.27 -20.23
CA ARG A 121 9.47 5.69 -19.95
C ARG A 121 9.62 6.21 -18.53
N GLU A 122 8.69 7.03 -18.06
CA GLU A 122 8.67 7.59 -16.72
C GLU A 122 8.29 6.54 -15.66
N ALA A 123 7.38 5.64 -16.01
CA ALA A 123 7.06 4.48 -15.17
C ALA A 123 8.27 3.57 -14.99
N ARG A 124 9.03 3.33 -16.08
CA ARG A 124 10.24 2.51 -16.06
C ARG A 124 11.30 3.05 -15.11
N ARG A 125 11.51 4.38 -15.05
CA ARG A 125 12.45 5.00 -14.10
C ARG A 125 12.06 4.68 -12.64
N GLN A 126 10.77 4.76 -12.31
CA GLN A 126 10.27 4.39 -10.97
C GLN A 126 10.43 2.89 -10.71
N GLY A 127 10.11 2.06 -11.69
CA GLY A 127 10.24 0.61 -11.60
C GLY A 127 11.67 0.14 -11.34
N VAL A 128 12.64 0.70 -12.07
CA VAL A 128 14.07 0.39 -11.87
C VAL A 128 14.51 0.74 -10.44
N ALA A 129 14.11 1.92 -9.93
CA ALA A 129 14.42 2.33 -8.57
C ALA A 129 13.79 1.38 -7.53
N ASN A 130 12.54 0.97 -7.74
CA ASN A 130 11.85 0.04 -6.84
C ASN A 130 12.50 -1.35 -6.84
N MET A 131 12.89 -1.87 -8.00
CA MET A 131 13.59 -3.16 -8.07
C MET A 131 14.97 -3.09 -7.41
N ALA A 132 15.70 -1.99 -7.53
CA ALA A 132 16.96 -1.79 -6.82
C ALA A 132 16.76 -1.74 -5.30
N ALA A 133 15.74 -1.01 -4.82
CA ALA A 133 15.39 -0.95 -3.41
C ALA A 133 15.01 -2.33 -2.83
N MET A 134 14.25 -3.12 -3.60
CA MET A 134 13.87 -4.48 -3.21
C MET A 134 15.07 -5.42 -3.16
N ARG A 135 15.98 -5.38 -4.17
CA ARG A 135 17.20 -6.18 -4.14
C ARG A 135 18.08 -5.86 -2.94
N LYS A 136 18.18 -4.58 -2.57
CA LYS A 136 18.93 -4.15 -1.37
C LYS A 136 18.34 -4.75 -0.10
N ALA A 137 17.01 -4.74 0.04
CA ALA A 137 16.32 -5.31 1.20
C ALA A 137 16.43 -6.84 1.25
N THR A 138 16.24 -7.52 0.13
CA THR A 138 16.35 -9.00 0.06
C THR A 138 17.77 -9.50 0.27
N ALA A 139 18.79 -8.74 -0.14
CA ALA A 139 20.19 -9.05 0.17
C ALA A 139 20.49 -9.01 1.68
N GLN A 140 19.65 -8.34 2.47
CA GLN A 140 19.68 -8.34 3.95
C GLN A 140 18.80 -9.45 4.57
N GLY A 141 18.29 -10.38 3.75
CA GLY A 141 17.43 -11.48 4.20
C GLY A 141 15.97 -11.12 4.46
N MET A 142 15.52 -9.94 4.05
CA MET A 142 14.15 -9.51 4.27
C MET A 142 13.23 -9.89 3.11
N ASP A 143 12.09 -10.50 3.42
CA ASP A 143 10.94 -10.48 2.51
C ASP A 143 10.29 -9.10 2.50
N ILE A 144 9.50 -8.82 1.48
CA ILE A 144 8.89 -7.52 1.28
C ILE A 144 7.37 -7.65 1.32
N ILE A 145 6.74 -6.79 2.10
CA ILE A 145 5.28 -6.71 2.18
C ILE A 145 4.76 -5.38 1.65
N ALA A 146 3.55 -5.40 1.11
CA ALA A 146 2.82 -4.21 0.69
C ALA A 146 1.35 -4.32 1.12
N THR A 147 0.69 -3.17 1.29
CA THR A 147 -0.76 -3.13 1.57
C THR A 147 -1.60 -2.95 0.32
N GLY A 148 -1.01 -2.47 -0.77
CA GLY A 148 -1.72 -2.17 -2.01
C GLY A 148 -1.68 -3.32 -3.01
N SER A 149 -2.83 -3.93 -3.32
CA SER A 149 -2.92 -5.01 -4.32
C SER A 149 -2.50 -4.55 -5.71
N THR A 150 -2.90 -3.35 -6.12
CA THR A 150 -2.50 -2.75 -7.41
C THR A 150 -0.98 -2.60 -7.51
N CYS A 151 -0.32 -2.03 -6.49
CA CYS A 151 1.14 -1.90 -6.50
C CYS A 151 1.83 -3.26 -6.57
N THR A 152 1.33 -4.22 -5.79
CA THR A 152 1.88 -5.59 -5.75
C THR A 152 1.74 -6.27 -7.11
N PHE A 153 0.56 -6.21 -7.71
CA PHE A 153 0.30 -6.80 -9.03
C PHE A 153 1.18 -6.15 -10.11
N THR A 154 1.20 -4.82 -10.19
CA THR A 154 1.99 -4.10 -11.18
C THR A 154 3.48 -4.46 -11.10
N MET A 155 4.07 -4.50 -9.91
CA MET A 155 5.48 -4.82 -9.73
C MET A 155 5.81 -6.29 -10.00
N ARG A 156 4.90 -7.20 -9.68
CA ARG A 156 5.11 -8.64 -9.86
C ARG A 156 4.82 -9.14 -11.26
N GLU A 157 3.74 -8.62 -11.86
CA GLU A 157 3.19 -9.20 -13.10
C GLU A 157 3.36 -8.29 -14.32
N GLU A 158 3.34 -6.96 -14.15
CA GLU A 158 3.33 -6.03 -15.28
C GLU A 158 4.69 -5.42 -15.63
N TYR A 159 5.62 -5.31 -14.69
CA TYR A 159 6.90 -4.64 -14.93
C TYR A 159 7.75 -5.29 -16.03
N ASP A 160 7.74 -6.60 -16.13
CA ASP A 160 8.46 -7.33 -17.17
C ASP A 160 7.87 -7.02 -18.55
N HIS A 161 6.57 -7.23 -18.71
CA HIS A 161 5.89 -7.11 -19.99
C HIS A 161 5.72 -5.67 -20.46
N LEU A 162 5.35 -4.74 -19.55
CA LEU A 162 5.01 -3.36 -19.93
C LEU A 162 6.21 -2.41 -19.87
N LEU A 163 7.20 -2.70 -19.06
CA LEU A 163 8.32 -1.80 -18.83
C LEU A 163 9.68 -2.40 -19.22
N ASN A 164 9.72 -3.67 -19.62
CA ASN A 164 10.96 -4.42 -19.88
C ASN A 164 11.95 -4.30 -18.69
N ILE A 165 11.47 -4.64 -17.49
CA ILE A 165 12.24 -4.64 -16.24
C ILE A 165 12.25 -6.05 -15.68
N ASN A 166 13.44 -6.62 -15.41
CA ASN A 166 13.52 -7.85 -14.65
C ASN A 166 12.93 -7.63 -13.24
N ASN A 167 11.81 -8.30 -12.96
CA ASN A 167 11.03 -8.22 -11.73
C ASN A 167 11.08 -9.49 -10.88
N ASP A 168 12.05 -10.37 -11.09
CA ASP A 168 12.21 -11.63 -10.35
C ASP A 168 12.25 -11.42 -8.83
N VAL A 169 12.90 -10.35 -8.37
CA VAL A 169 12.95 -10.02 -6.95
C VAL A 169 11.53 -9.75 -6.40
N ALA A 170 10.69 -9.06 -7.15
CA ALA A 170 9.31 -8.83 -6.74
C ALA A 170 8.49 -10.12 -6.79
N ARG A 171 8.63 -10.92 -7.84
CA ARG A 171 7.94 -12.22 -7.96
C ARG A 171 8.28 -13.18 -6.82
N LYS A 172 9.52 -13.20 -6.37
CA LYS A 172 9.97 -14.09 -5.29
C LYS A 172 9.64 -13.57 -3.91
N HIS A 173 9.89 -12.31 -3.65
CA HIS A 173 9.94 -11.75 -2.29
C HIS A 173 8.83 -10.75 -1.95
N LEU A 174 8.12 -10.14 -2.92
CA LEU A 174 7.04 -9.21 -2.63
C LEU A 174 5.72 -9.96 -2.41
N SER A 175 5.05 -9.68 -1.31
CA SER A 175 3.74 -10.23 -0.98
C SER A 175 2.80 -9.15 -0.45
N LEU A 176 1.48 -9.40 -0.55
CA LEU A 176 0.52 -8.63 0.24
C LEU A 176 0.71 -8.95 1.72
N ALA A 177 0.56 -7.95 2.57
CA ALA A 177 0.69 -8.09 4.02
C ALA A 177 -0.26 -9.17 4.57
N THR A 178 -1.50 -9.21 4.08
CA THR A 178 -2.49 -10.23 4.48
C THR A 178 -2.04 -11.64 4.12
N ARG A 179 -1.52 -11.85 2.91
CA ARG A 179 -0.97 -13.15 2.51
C ARG A 179 0.26 -13.54 3.35
N TYR A 180 1.15 -12.59 3.62
CA TYR A 180 2.34 -12.82 4.42
C TYR A 180 1.98 -13.25 5.84
N ILE A 181 1.11 -12.47 6.50
CA ILE A 181 0.63 -12.78 7.86
C ILE A 181 -0.10 -14.12 7.90
N PHE A 182 -1.00 -14.38 6.94
CA PHE A 182 -1.70 -15.67 6.87
C PHE A 182 -0.72 -16.84 6.83
N ARG A 183 0.30 -16.78 5.98
CA ARG A 183 1.31 -17.85 5.89
C ARG A 183 2.12 -18.05 7.17
N LEU A 184 2.39 -16.98 7.90
CA LEU A 184 3.05 -17.09 9.21
C LEU A 184 2.16 -17.80 10.22
N VAL A 185 0.86 -17.51 10.22
CA VAL A 185 -0.12 -18.16 11.10
C VAL A 185 -0.30 -19.62 10.70
N ASP A 186 -0.54 -19.89 9.44
CA ASP A 186 -0.77 -21.22 8.88
C ASP A 186 0.42 -22.19 9.12
N SER A 187 1.64 -21.66 9.02
CA SER A 187 2.86 -22.41 9.34
C SER A 187 3.15 -22.54 10.85
N GLY A 188 2.31 -22.01 11.71
CA GLY A 188 2.50 -22.05 13.16
C GLY A 188 3.61 -21.16 13.71
N LYS A 189 4.24 -20.33 12.85
CA LYS A 189 5.32 -19.43 13.27
C LYS A 189 4.86 -18.29 14.17
N VAL A 190 3.62 -17.86 14.04
CA VAL A 190 3.01 -16.82 14.86
C VAL A 190 1.59 -17.19 15.26
N LYS A 191 1.15 -16.64 16.40
CA LYS A 191 -0.25 -16.72 16.84
C LYS A 191 -0.82 -15.30 16.90
N LEU A 192 -2.03 -15.12 16.37
CA LEU A 192 -2.72 -13.84 16.45
C LEU A 192 -3.49 -13.75 17.77
N ALA A 193 -3.33 -12.64 18.45
CA ALA A 193 -4.14 -12.29 19.62
C ALA A 193 -5.23 -11.32 19.22
N PHE A 194 -6.48 -11.70 19.44
CA PHE A 194 -7.64 -10.88 19.12
C PHE A 194 -8.30 -10.33 20.38
N ARG A 195 -8.93 -9.18 20.26
CA ARG A 195 -9.78 -8.63 21.32
C ARG A 195 -11.04 -9.48 21.45
N PRO A 196 -11.36 -10.00 22.64
CA PRO A 196 -12.49 -10.91 22.81
C PRO A 196 -13.86 -10.21 22.69
N ASP A 197 -13.90 -8.89 22.92
CA ASP A 197 -15.09 -8.05 22.91
C ASP A 197 -15.42 -7.45 21.52
N TYR A 198 -14.57 -7.72 20.51
CA TYR A 198 -14.80 -7.17 19.18
C TYR A 198 -15.98 -7.86 18.48
N ARG A 199 -16.94 -7.06 18.06
CA ARG A 199 -18.13 -7.54 17.31
C ARG A 199 -18.40 -6.60 16.16
N ARG A 200 -18.34 -7.10 14.93
CA ARG A 200 -18.65 -6.32 13.71
C ARG A 200 -19.18 -7.21 12.61
N ARG A 201 -20.12 -6.68 11.86
CA ARG A 201 -20.49 -7.22 10.55
C ARG A 201 -19.70 -6.47 9.48
N LEU A 202 -18.97 -7.21 8.65
CA LEU A 202 -18.10 -6.67 7.62
C LEU A 202 -18.53 -7.20 6.24
N ALA A 203 -18.58 -6.30 5.26
CA ALA A 203 -18.71 -6.69 3.86
C ALA A 203 -17.34 -6.63 3.19
N TYR A 204 -16.92 -7.72 2.56
CA TYR A 204 -15.68 -7.81 1.83
C TYR A 204 -15.93 -7.78 0.33
N HIS A 205 -15.39 -6.77 -0.33
CA HIS A 205 -15.39 -6.65 -1.78
C HIS A 205 -13.98 -6.98 -2.30
N THR A 206 -13.88 -7.95 -3.21
CA THR A 206 -12.61 -8.36 -3.78
C THR A 206 -12.13 -7.35 -4.81
N ALA A 207 -10.96 -6.74 -4.58
CA ALA A 207 -10.34 -5.86 -5.54
C ALA A 207 -9.80 -6.66 -6.74
N CYS A 208 -9.98 -6.16 -7.98
CA CYS A 208 -9.63 -6.86 -9.21
C CYS A 208 -8.15 -7.34 -9.27
N HIS A 209 -7.19 -6.54 -8.83
CA HIS A 209 -5.80 -6.98 -8.78
C HIS A 209 -5.52 -8.05 -7.71
N MET A 210 -6.33 -8.08 -6.65
CA MET A 210 -6.23 -9.12 -5.63
C MET A 210 -6.74 -10.46 -6.15
N GLU A 211 -7.80 -10.40 -6.92
CA GLU A 211 -8.35 -11.56 -7.61
C GLU A 211 -7.39 -12.09 -8.67
N ARG A 212 -6.84 -11.22 -9.53
CA ARG A 212 -5.85 -11.60 -10.53
C ARG A 212 -4.58 -12.23 -9.93
N LEU A 213 -4.21 -11.86 -8.71
CA LEU A 213 -3.14 -12.52 -7.95
C LEU A 213 -3.58 -13.86 -7.34
N GLY A 214 -4.88 -14.17 -7.30
CA GLY A 214 -5.42 -15.33 -6.59
C GLY A 214 -5.29 -15.23 -5.07
N TRP A 215 -5.22 -14.01 -4.50
CA TRP A 215 -4.86 -13.79 -3.10
C TRP A 215 -5.99 -13.27 -2.22
N ALA A 216 -7.21 -13.17 -2.73
CA ALA A 216 -8.37 -12.76 -1.96
C ALA A 216 -8.62 -13.66 -0.75
N ILE A 217 -8.42 -14.97 -0.92
CA ILE A 217 -8.60 -15.99 0.12
C ILE A 217 -7.79 -15.68 1.39
N TYR A 218 -6.56 -15.20 1.28
CA TYR A 218 -5.74 -14.92 2.45
C TYR A 218 -6.31 -13.81 3.33
N SER A 219 -6.95 -12.81 2.72
CA SER A 219 -7.59 -11.72 3.47
C SER A 219 -8.87 -12.19 4.13
N THR A 220 -9.71 -12.94 3.42
CA THR A 220 -10.97 -13.45 3.97
C THR A 220 -10.74 -14.44 5.11
N GLU A 221 -9.76 -15.33 4.98
CA GLU A 221 -9.42 -16.28 6.05
C GLU A 221 -8.86 -15.57 7.29
N LEU A 222 -8.00 -14.54 7.14
CA LEU A 222 -7.56 -13.74 8.28
C LEU A 222 -8.72 -13.03 8.99
N ILE A 223 -9.68 -12.50 8.24
CA ILE A 223 -10.85 -11.83 8.81
C ILE A 223 -11.73 -12.83 9.57
N LYS A 224 -11.92 -14.03 9.03
CA LYS A 224 -12.69 -15.12 9.70
C LYS A 224 -12.07 -15.58 11.02
N MET A 225 -10.75 -15.43 11.17
CA MET A 225 -10.07 -15.76 12.44
C MET A 225 -10.41 -14.79 13.57
N ILE A 226 -10.96 -13.60 13.27
CA ILE A 226 -11.29 -12.59 14.28
C ILE A 226 -12.58 -13.00 15.00
N PRO A 227 -12.57 -13.30 16.31
CA PRO A 227 -13.76 -13.68 17.03
C PRO A 227 -14.84 -12.58 16.99
N GLY A 228 -16.08 -12.97 16.68
CA GLY A 228 -17.19 -12.03 16.63
C GLY A 228 -17.28 -11.13 15.39
N VAL A 229 -16.52 -11.45 14.37
CA VAL A 229 -16.73 -10.88 13.03
C VAL A 229 -17.70 -11.75 12.24
N ASP A 230 -18.79 -11.13 11.76
CA ASP A 230 -19.69 -11.69 10.77
C ASP A 230 -19.25 -11.15 9.39
N LEU A 231 -18.69 -12.04 8.57
CA LEU A 231 -18.12 -11.67 7.27
C LEU A 231 -19.06 -12.04 6.13
N VAL A 232 -19.49 -11.03 5.40
CA VAL A 232 -20.24 -11.17 4.14
C VAL A 232 -19.27 -10.91 2.98
N ILE A 233 -19.08 -11.90 2.13
CA ILE A 233 -18.29 -11.75 0.89
C ILE A 233 -19.28 -11.34 -0.21
N LEU A 234 -19.00 -10.22 -0.88
CA LEU A 234 -19.84 -9.74 -1.95
C LEU A 234 -19.57 -10.50 -3.24
N ASP A 235 -20.61 -10.92 -3.95
CA ASP A 235 -20.51 -11.65 -5.22
C ASP A 235 -20.11 -10.73 -6.39
N SER A 236 -20.19 -9.40 -6.19
CA SER A 236 -19.78 -8.43 -7.18
C SER A 236 -18.26 -8.33 -7.22
N GLN A 237 -17.69 -8.59 -8.39
CA GLN A 237 -16.29 -8.36 -8.68
C GLN A 237 -16.09 -6.98 -9.30
N CYS A 238 -14.88 -6.48 -9.23
CA CYS A 238 -14.51 -5.17 -9.74
C CYS A 238 -14.65 -5.09 -11.27
#